data_5a4764138a6ab98abc5c395de65fcfa1
#
_entry.id   5a4764138a6ab98abc5c395de65fcfa1
#
_cell.length_a   1.000
_cell.length_b   1.000
_cell.length_c   1.000
_cell.angle_alpha   90.00
_cell.angle_beta   90.00
_cell.angle_gamma   90.00
#
_symmetry.space_group_name_H-M   'P 1'
#
loop_
_entity.id
_entity.type
_entity.pdbx_description
1 polymer ?
#
loop_
_entity_poly.entity_id
_entity_poly.type
_entity_poly.pdbx_seq_one_letter_code
_entity_poly.pdbx_strand_id
1 'polypeptide(L)'
;MAFFRKSEEKEQFEDLELLRQEILKAKMPPSAEAYAIKELDRLGKTPVEAAEYAIGINHLEYLVLLPWDVYTEDNLDIQHVESVLNREHAGLSLVKERILEYLAVRTLEIQRDFRLLVVDDEEITRNNLQHVLEKEGYQVVPVADGAEALQQLEKSPFDAVLSDLLMLKVGGMELLQTVKDRYPQTEVVIITGYATVPSAVEALQKGAYHYLAKPLKIDEVRRTVRQALEKKQKAHRPKGPVLCFVGPPGTGKTSLGKSIASAMGRKFIRLALGGMKDEAEIRGH
;
A
#
# COMPACT_ATOMS: atom_id res chain seq x y z
N MET A 1 -27.43 -0.77 43.91
CA MET A 1 -26.08 -1.17 43.41
C MET A 1 -26.10 -1.98 42.09
N ALA A 2 -26.93 -2.98 41.92
CA ALA A 2 -27.00 -3.80 40.68
C ALA A 2 -27.46 -3.01 39.43
N PHE A 3 -28.31 -2.01 39.57
CA PHE A 3 -28.85 -1.21 38.45
C PHE A 3 -27.83 -0.19 37.94
N PHE A 4 -27.01 0.40 38.77
CA PHE A 4 -25.92 1.31 38.38
C PHE A 4 -24.79 0.56 37.62
N ARG A 5 -24.38 -0.61 38.11
CA ARG A 5 -23.39 -1.45 37.40
C ARG A 5 -23.82 -1.85 35.99
N LYS A 6 -25.11 -2.15 35.79
CA LYS A 6 -25.66 -2.55 34.50
C LYS A 6 -25.74 -1.37 33.49
N SER A 7 -25.81 -0.14 33.99
CA SER A 7 -25.77 1.08 33.19
C SER A 7 -24.35 1.40 32.73
N GLU A 8 -23.36 1.26 33.64
CA GLU A 8 -21.93 1.51 33.35
C GLU A 8 -21.36 0.45 32.37
N GLU A 9 -21.73 -0.84 32.54
CA GLU A 9 -21.34 -1.91 31.62
C GLU A 9 -21.93 -1.71 30.19
N LYS A 10 -23.11 -1.14 30.09
CA LYS A 10 -23.75 -0.85 28.80
C LYS A 10 -23.10 0.35 28.11
N GLU A 11 -22.78 1.38 28.85
CA GLU A 11 -22.10 2.58 28.35
C GLU A 11 -20.66 2.24 27.88
N GLN A 12 -19.93 1.45 28.66
CA GLN A 12 -18.64 0.90 28.26
C GLN A 12 -18.71 0.11 26.95
N PHE A 13 -19.71 -0.73 26.79
CA PHE A 13 -19.90 -1.55 25.58
C PHE A 13 -20.16 -0.67 24.36
N GLU A 14 -21.00 0.36 24.48
CA GLU A 14 -21.31 1.31 23.41
C GLU A 14 -20.06 2.09 22.98
N ASP A 15 -19.23 2.56 23.93
CA ASP A 15 -17.98 3.29 23.67
C ASP A 15 -16.94 2.41 22.95
N LEU A 16 -16.78 1.16 23.38
CA LEU A 16 -15.86 0.22 22.73
C LEU A 16 -16.32 -0.15 21.32
N GLU A 17 -17.63 -0.25 21.08
CA GLU A 17 -18.17 -0.54 19.74
C GLU A 17 -17.99 0.67 18.80
N LEU A 18 -18.14 1.90 19.31
CA LEU A 18 -17.81 3.12 18.56
C LEU A 18 -16.33 3.15 18.19
N LEU A 19 -15.44 2.89 19.13
CA LEU A 19 -14.00 2.86 18.88
C LEU A 19 -13.61 1.75 17.89
N ARG A 20 -14.28 0.60 17.92
CA ARG A 20 -14.12 -0.47 16.92
C ARG A 20 -14.45 0.03 15.52
N GLN A 21 -15.54 0.75 15.34
CA GLN A 21 -15.93 1.31 14.06
C GLN A 21 -14.93 2.37 13.57
N GLU A 22 -14.39 3.18 14.47
CA GLU A 22 -13.37 4.17 14.15
C GLU A 22 -12.04 3.52 13.73
N ILE A 23 -11.61 2.44 14.41
CA ILE A 23 -10.45 1.63 14.02
C ILE A 23 -10.61 1.13 12.58
N LEU A 24 -11.76 0.56 12.24
CA LEU A 24 -12.03 0.05 10.88
C LEU A 24 -12.09 1.17 9.82
N LYS A 25 -12.52 2.38 10.20
CA LYS A 25 -12.55 3.55 9.31
C LYS A 25 -11.19 4.24 9.15
N ALA A 26 -10.28 4.08 10.10
CA ALA A 26 -8.99 4.78 10.13
C ALA A 26 -8.01 4.36 9.02
N LYS A 27 -8.33 3.33 8.22
CA LYS A 27 -7.50 2.82 7.12
C LYS A 27 -6.08 2.43 7.56
N MET A 28 -5.97 1.84 8.71
CA MET A 28 -4.70 1.36 9.25
C MET A 28 -4.09 0.26 8.35
N PRO A 29 -2.76 0.09 8.36
CA PRO A 29 -2.14 -1.11 7.80
C PRO A 29 -2.68 -2.36 8.51
N PRO A 30 -2.80 -3.52 7.81
CA PRO A 30 -3.41 -4.74 8.37
C PRO A 30 -2.80 -5.18 9.71
N SER A 31 -1.48 -4.99 9.88
CA SER A 31 -0.80 -5.32 11.15
C SER A 31 -1.18 -4.39 12.30
N ALA A 32 -1.37 -3.09 12.04
CA ALA A 32 -1.78 -2.11 13.03
C ALA A 32 -3.26 -2.29 13.40
N GLU A 33 -4.13 -2.53 12.41
CA GLU A 33 -5.54 -2.82 12.61
C GLU A 33 -5.75 -4.07 13.47
N ALA A 34 -5.05 -5.18 13.13
CA ALA A 34 -5.11 -6.42 13.90
C ALA A 34 -4.64 -6.23 15.35
N TYR A 35 -3.59 -5.41 15.56
CA TYR A 35 -3.11 -5.05 16.89
C TYR A 35 -4.16 -4.23 17.66
N ALA A 36 -4.73 -3.19 17.04
CA ALA A 36 -5.72 -2.32 17.66
C ALA A 36 -6.99 -3.08 18.05
N ILE A 37 -7.49 -3.97 17.18
CA ILE A 37 -8.66 -4.82 17.49
C ILE A 37 -8.35 -5.76 18.66
N LYS A 38 -7.17 -6.41 18.66
CA LYS A 38 -6.78 -7.30 19.76
C LYS A 38 -6.68 -6.55 21.10
N GLU A 39 -6.14 -5.34 21.08
CA GLU A 39 -6.04 -4.50 22.27
C GLU A 39 -7.43 -4.04 22.76
N LEU A 40 -8.31 -3.66 21.83
CA LEU A 40 -9.70 -3.33 22.14
C LEU A 40 -10.45 -4.50 22.81
N ASP A 41 -10.28 -5.73 22.29
CA ASP A 41 -10.88 -6.94 22.87
C ASP A 41 -10.30 -7.24 24.27
N ARG A 42 -9.04 -6.86 24.55
CA ARG A 42 -8.41 -6.95 25.88
C ARG A 42 -9.06 -5.95 26.85
N LEU A 43 -9.24 -4.71 26.40
CA LEU A 43 -9.84 -3.64 27.20
C LEU A 43 -11.29 -3.93 27.54
N GLY A 44 -12.05 -4.60 26.66
CA GLY A 44 -13.41 -5.05 26.93
C GLY A 44 -13.53 -6.04 28.12
N LYS A 45 -12.42 -6.64 28.55
CA LYS A 45 -12.32 -7.55 29.71
C LYS A 45 -11.70 -6.88 30.94
N THR A 46 -11.22 -5.64 30.79
CA THR A 46 -10.54 -4.87 31.87
C THR A 46 -11.57 -4.00 32.58
N PRO A 47 -11.59 -3.94 33.91
CA PRO A 47 -12.46 -3.03 34.66
C PRO A 47 -12.17 -1.57 34.30
N VAL A 48 -13.22 -0.75 34.17
CA VAL A 48 -13.11 0.67 33.78
C VAL A 48 -12.29 1.48 34.79
N GLU A 49 -12.35 1.11 36.05
CA GLU A 49 -11.64 1.75 37.16
C GLU A 49 -10.13 1.44 37.16
N ALA A 50 -9.69 0.49 36.36
CA ALA A 50 -8.27 0.16 36.25
C ALA A 50 -7.52 1.25 35.47
N ALA A 51 -6.38 1.70 36.00
CA ALA A 51 -5.53 2.68 35.30
C ALA A 51 -5.12 2.22 33.89
N GLU A 52 -4.94 0.92 33.70
CA GLU A 52 -4.62 0.27 32.42
C GLU A 52 -5.72 0.47 31.36
N TYR A 53 -7.00 0.57 31.78
CA TYR A 53 -8.12 0.82 30.87
C TYR A 53 -8.00 2.21 30.23
N ALA A 54 -7.83 3.26 31.03
CA ALA A 54 -7.69 4.64 30.54
C ALA A 54 -6.46 4.80 29.62
N ILE A 55 -5.33 4.19 30.00
CA ILE A 55 -4.10 4.22 29.18
C ILE A 55 -4.33 3.50 27.85
N GLY A 56 -5.00 2.35 27.87
CA GLY A 56 -5.28 1.57 26.64
C GLY A 56 -6.25 2.28 25.71
N ILE A 57 -7.32 2.89 26.22
CA ILE A 57 -8.26 3.70 25.43
C ILE A 57 -7.52 4.89 24.77
N ASN A 58 -6.79 5.68 25.53
CA ASN A 58 -6.01 6.81 25.00
C ASN A 58 -5.04 6.34 23.90
N HIS A 59 -4.38 5.19 24.08
CA HIS A 59 -3.49 4.64 23.07
C HIS A 59 -4.23 4.29 21.77
N LEU A 60 -5.40 3.65 21.85
CA LEU A 60 -6.22 3.33 20.68
C LEU A 60 -6.75 4.59 20.00
N GLU A 61 -7.19 5.59 20.74
CA GLU A 61 -7.60 6.89 20.20
C GLU A 61 -6.46 7.57 19.44
N TYR A 62 -5.23 7.56 19.99
CA TYR A 62 -4.06 8.05 19.23
C TYR A 62 -3.81 7.27 17.94
N LEU A 63 -3.95 5.94 17.95
CA LEU A 63 -3.81 5.13 16.74
C LEU A 63 -4.86 5.51 15.70
N VAL A 64 -6.11 5.75 16.10
CA VAL A 64 -7.20 6.18 15.21
C VAL A 64 -6.94 7.57 14.62
N LEU A 65 -6.39 8.49 15.41
CA LEU A 65 -6.09 9.86 14.98
C LEU A 65 -4.90 9.96 14.02
N LEU A 66 -4.05 8.93 13.93
CA LEU A 66 -2.92 8.95 13.02
C LEU A 66 -3.40 8.94 11.55
N PRO A 67 -2.82 9.80 10.70
CA PRO A 67 -3.19 9.88 9.30
C PRO A 67 -2.55 8.75 8.48
N TRP A 68 -3.00 7.52 8.63
CA TRP A 68 -2.44 6.31 8.02
C TRP A 68 -2.42 6.32 6.49
N ASP A 69 -3.32 7.06 5.87
CA ASP A 69 -3.48 7.15 4.41
C ASP A 69 -2.95 8.48 3.82
N VAL A 70 -2.31 9.32 4.65
CA VAL A 70 -1.75 10.60 4.22
C VAL A 70 -0.25 10.47 4.01
N TYR A 71 0.19 10.84 2.81
CA TYR A 71 1.60 10.76 2.41
C TYR A 71 2.05 12.08 1.81
N THR A 72 3.32 12.36 1.98
CA THR A 72 3.98 13.48 1.30
C THR A 72 4.37 13.04 -0.12
N GLU A 73 4.06 13.84 -1.12
CA GLU A 73 4.62 13.64 -2.46
C GLU A 73 6.08 14.07 -2.46
N ASP A 74 6.96 13.15 -2.88
CA ASP A 74 8.38 13.41 -2.95
C ASP A 74 8.71 14.17 -4.24
N ASN A 75 9.55 15.19 -4.14
CA ASN A 75 10.20 15.72 -5.31
C ASN A 75 11.27 14.71 -5.78
N LEU A 76 11.04 14.10 -6.95
CA LEU A 76 11.90 13.09 -7.54
C LEU A 76 12.90 13.65 -8.55
N ASP A 77 13.03 14.97 -8.63
CA ASP A 77 14.01 15.65 -9.50
C ASP A 77 15.42 15.53 -8.91
N ILE A 78 16.17 14.56 -9.41
CA ILE A 78 17.55 14.27 -8.97
C ILE A 78 18.49 15.47 -9.22
N GLN A 79 18.27 16.22 -10.32
CA GLN A 79 19.10 17.40 -10.63
C GLN A 79 18.85 18.51 -9.60
N HIS A 80 17.61 18.69 -9.19
CA HIS A 80 17.24 19.61 -8.12
C HIS A 80 17.92 19.22 -6.80
N VAL A 81 17.83 17.94 -6.41
CA VAL A 81 18.48 17.42 -5.18
C VAL A 81 19.99 17.66 -5.23
N GLU A 82 20.64 17.34 -6.36
CA GLU A 82 22.07 17.58 -6.55
C GLU A 82 22.45 19.06 -6.40
N SER A 83 21.68 19.95 -7.01
CA SER A 83 21.89 21.40 -6.92
C SER A 83 21.82 21.93 -5.49
N VAL A 84 20.83 21.45 -4.70
CA VAL A 84 20.67 21.81 -3.29
C VAL A 84 21.84 21.30 -2.46
N LEU A 85 22.25 20.04 -2.63
CA LEU A 85 23.38 19.45 -1.92
C LEU A 85 24.70 20.17 -2.24
N ASN A 86 24.91 20.55 -3.49
CA ASN A 86 26.14 21.27 -3.90
C ASN A 86 26.16 22.70 -3.39
N ARG A 87 25.03 23.38 -3.33
CA ARG A 87 24.91 24.75 -2.80
C ARG A 87 25.13 24.81 -1.27
N GLU A 88 24.56 23.82 -0.53
CA GLU A 88 24.53 23.90 0.93
C GLU A 88 25.69 23.19 1.63
N HIS A 89 26.40 22.30 0.92
CA HIS A 89 27.55 21.55 1.46
C HIS A 89 28.73 21.60 0.54
N ALA A 90 29.84 22.14 1.03
CA ALA A 90 31.11 22.09 0.34
C ALA A 90 31.78 20.71 0.50
N GLY A 91 32.38 20.18 -0.56
CA GLY A 91 33.02 18.86 -0.55
C GLY A 91 32.01 17.69 -0.41
N LEU A 92 32.40 16.64 0.30
CA LEU A 92 31.58 15.43 0.55
C LEU A 92 31.11 14.73 -0.74
N SER A 93 31.91 14.78 -1.83
CA SER A 93 31.54 14.26 -3.15
C SER A 93 31.04 12.81 -3.10
N LEU A 94 31.77 11.93 -2.43
CA LEU A 94 31.41 10.53 -2.30
C LEU A 94 30.05 10.32 -1.56
N VAL A 95 29.80 11.13 -0.52
CA VAL A 95 28.54 11.06 0.25
C VAL A 95 27.37 11.54 -0.59
N LYS A 96 27.54 12.64 -1.32
CA LYS A 96 26.52 13.18 -2.23
C LYS A 96 26.19 12.19 -3.34
N GLU A 97 27.20 11.60 -3.96
CA GLU A 97 27.04 10.57 -5.00
C GLU A 97 26.21 9.40 -4.49
N ARG A 98 26.51 8.87 -3.30
CA ARG A 98 25.74 7.77 -2.68
C ARG A 98 24.29 8.15 -2.39
N ILE A 99 24.05 9.40 -1.98
CA ILE A 99 22.68 9.89 -1.77
C ILE A 99 21.92 9.94 -3.10
N LEU A 100 22.55 10.50 -4.13
CA LEU A 100 21.95 10.63 -5.46
C LEU A 100 21.70 9.27 -6.11
N GLU A 101 22.62 8.31 -6.01
CA GLU A 101 22.44 6.93 -6.46
C GLU A 101 21.20 6.29 -5.78
N TYR A 102 21.12 6.40 -4.46
CA TYR A 102 20.00 5.84 -3.69
C TYR A 102 18.67 6.46 -4.10
N LEU A 103 18.62 7.80 -4.25
CA LEU A 103 17.40 8.49 -4.67
C LEU A 103 17.04 8.20 -6.12
N ALA A 104 18.03 8.02 -7.01
CA ALA A 104 17.80 7.65 -8.40
C ALA A 104 17.15 6.25 -8.52
N VAL A 105 17.67 5.25 -7.79
CA VAL A 105 17.07 3.91 -7.74
C VAL A 105 15.62 4.00 -7.25
N ARG A 106 15.37 4.77 -6.19
CA ARG A 106 14.03 4.98 -5.66
C ARG A 106 13.08 5.66 -6.66
N THR A 107 13.57 6.64 -7.41
CA THR A 107 12.81 7.31 -8.47
C THR A 107 12.39 6.31 -9.56
N LEU A 108 13.32 5.46 -9.99
CA LEU A 108 13.04 4.41 -10.96
C LEU A 108 11.98 3.40 -10.45
N GLU A 109 12.03 3.05 -9.17
CA GLU A 109 11.02 2.16 -8.56
C GLU A 109 9.61 2.79 -8.53
N ILE A 110 9.53 4.11 -8.31
CA ILE A 110 8.26 4.84 -8.26
C ILE A 110 7.72 5.15 -9.65
N GLN A 111 8.61 5.47 -10.61
CA GLN A 111 8.27 5.88 -11.98
C GLN A 111 8.19 4.72 -12.96
N ARG A 112 8.36 3.46 -12.50
CA ARG A 112 8.31 2.32 -13.42
C ARG A 112 6.94 2.22 -14.08
N ASP A 113 6.94 1.92 -15.37
CA ASP A 113 5.73 1.62 -16.13
C ASP A 113 5.07 0.34 -15.61
N PHE A 114 3.76 0.39 -15.43
CA PHE A 114 3.00 -0.80 -15.07
C PHE A 114 2.89 -1.75 -16.24
N ARG A 115 3.12 -3.04 -15.96
CA ARG A 115 2.99 -4.13 -16.94
C ARG A 115 1.72 -4.91 -16.69
N LEU A 116 0.89 -5.00 -17.74
CA LEU A 116 -0.40 -5.67 -17.72
C LEU A 116 -0.38 -6.88 -18.63
N LEU A 117 -1.01 -7.97 -18.20
CA LEU A 117 -1.24 -9.15 -19.01
C LEU A 117 -2.72 -9.21 -19.37
N VAL A 118 -3.05 -9.24 -20.65
CA VAL A 118 -4.43 -9.36 -21.15
C VAL A 118 -4.61 -10.73 -21.74
N VAL A 119 -5.54 -11.51 -21.18
CA VAL A 119 -5.78 -12.91 -21.52
C VAL A 119 -7.23 -13.07 -22.00
N ASP A 120 -7.42 -13.30 -23.27
CA ASP A 120 -8.75 -13.46 -23.88
C ASP A 120 -8.58 -14.26 -25.17
N ASP A 121 -9.37 -15.31 -25.41
CA ASP A 121 -9.30 -16.11 -26.61
C ASP A 121 -9.89 -15.37 -27.84
N GLU A 122 -10.76 -14.38 -27.59
CA GLU A 122 -11.31 -13.53 -28.63
C GLU A 122 -10.31 -12.43 -29.04
N GLU A 123 -9.77 -12.53 -30.26
CA GLU A 123 -8.74 -11.60 -30.77
C GLU A 123 -9.19 -10.14 -30.77
N ILE A 124 -10.46 -9.88 -31.14
CA ILE A 124 -10.99 -8.51 -31.20
C ILE A 124 -11.02 -7.88 -29.81
N THR A 125 -11.51 -8.58 -28.81
CA THR A 125 -11.57 -8.11 -27.43
C THR A 125 -10.17 -7.89 -26.87
N ARG A 126 -9.26 -8.84 -27.11
CA ARG A 126 -7.85 -8.78 -26.69
C ARG A 126 -7.14 -7.55 -27.27
N ASN A 127 -7.27 -7.32 -28.58
CA ASN A 127 -6.64 -6.19 -29.27
C ASN A 127 -7.25 -4.84 -28.83
N ASN A 128 -8.56 -4.77 -28.61
CA ASN A 128 -9.22 -3.58 -28.10
C ASN A 128 -8.75 -3.22 -26.68
N LEU A 129 -8.66 -4.19 -25.79
CA LEU A 129 -8.16 -4.01 -24.43
C LEU A 129 -6.70 -3.54 -24.45
N GLN A 130 -5.85 -4.19 -25.26
CA GLN A 130 -4.47 -3.77 -25.43
C GLN A 130 -4.40 -2.30 -25.84
N HIS A 131 -5.08 -1.91 -26.92
CA HIS A 131 -5.04 -0.56 -27.44
C HIS A 131 -5.52 0.50 -26.43
N VAL A 132 -6.59 0.19 -25.69
CA VAL A 132 -7.15 1.08 -24.67
C VAL A 132 -6.16 1.28 -23.53
N LEU A 133 -5.52 0.21 -23.05
CA LEU A 133 -4.62 0.26 -21.92
C LEU A 133 -3.24 0.83 -22.27
N GLU A 134 -2.74 0.60 -23.48
CA GLU A 134 -1.53 1.23 -23.99
C GLU A 134 -1.68 2.76 -24.13
N LYS A 135 -2.88 3.24 -24.50
CA LYS A 135 -3.18 4.68 -24.51
C LYS A 135 -3.16 5.33 -23.13
N GLU A 136 -3.36 4.57 -22.06
CA GLU A 136 -3.21 5.03 -20.68
C GLU A 136 -1.74 4.98 -20.19
N GLY A 137 -0.79 4.57 -21.04
CA GLY A 137 0.64 4.51 -20.73
C GLY A 137 1.10 3.19 -20.12
N TYR A 138 0.28 2.13 -20.13
CA TYR A 138 0.69 0.83 -19.59
C TYR A 138 1.42 -0.02 -20.66
N GLN A 139 2.37 -0.83 -20.20
CA GLN A 139 2.96 -1.88 -21.05
C GLN A 139 2.03 -3.11 -21.04
N VAL A 140 1.44 -3.44 -22.18
CA VAL A 140 0.45 -4.51 -22.28
C VAL A 140 0.99 -5.69 -23.07
N VAL A 141 0.87 -6.89 -22.50
CA VAL A 141 1.21 -8.14 -23.18
C VAL A 141 -0.11 -8.90 -23.43
N PRO A 142 -0.56 -9.02 -24.67
CA PRO A 142 -1.75 -9.81 -25.01
C PRO A 142 -1.39 -11.30 -25.20
N VAL A 143 -2.21 -12.20 -24.68
CA VAL A 143 -2.09 -13.65 -24.85
C VAL A 143 -3.46 -14.28 -25.07
N ALA A 144 -3.50 -15.43 -25.75
CA ALA A 144 -4.75 -16.02 -26.18
C ALA A 144 -5.35 -17.02 -25.19
N ASP A 145 -4.56 -17.59 -24.28
CA ASP A 145 -5.04 -18.58 -23.32
C ASP A 145 -4.30 -18.51 -21.98
N GLY A 146 -4.88 -19.15 -20.96
CA GLY A 146 -4.31 -19.17 -19.62
C GLY A 146 -2.95 -19.89 -19.51
N ALA A 147 -2.68 -20.86 -20.40
CA ALA A 147 -1.39 -21.56 -20.39
C ALA A 147 -0.27 -20.63 -20.89
N GLU A 148 -0.53 -19.86 -21.94
CA GLU A 148 0.39 -18.82 -22.42
C GLU A 148 0.57 -17.73 -21.36
N ALA A 149 -0.50 -17.34 -20.66
CA ALA A 149 -0.44 -16.39 -19.56
C ALA A 149 0.51 -16.83 -18.44
N LEU A 150 0.44 -18.10 -18.01
CA LEU A 150 1.35 -18.66 -17.02
C LEU A 150 2.81 -18.65 -17.48
N GLN A 151 3.06 -18.97 -18.76
CA GLN A 151 4.42 -18.90 -19.31
C GLN A 151 4.99 -17.47 -19.30
N GLN A 152 4.15 -16.46 -19.56
CA GLN A 152 4.57 -15.05 -19.50
C GLN A 152 4.87 -14.61 -18.05
N LEU A 153 4.04 -15.03 -17.10
CA LEU A 153 4.22 -14.76 -15.68
C LEU A 153 5.52 -15.38 -15.11
N GLU A 154 5.95 -16.53 -15.64
CA GLU A 154 7.23 -17.14 -15.27
C GLU A 154 8.45 -16.36 -15.82
N LYS A 155 8.32 -15.74 -16.98
CA LYS A 155 9.41 -14.98 -17.61
C LYS A 155 9.61 -13.60 -17.03
N SER A 156 8.54 -12.96 -16.57
CA SER A 156 8.61 -11.57 -16.10
C SER A 156 7.43 -11.22 -15.19
N PRO A 157 7.63 -10.32 -14.22
CA PRO A 157 6.56 -9.88 -13.33
C PRO A 157 5.54 -9.00 -14.05
N PHE A 158 4.27 -9.15 -13.66
CA PHE A 158 3.16 -8.30 -14.08
C PHE A 158 2.50 -7.63 -12.88
N ASP A 159 1.95 -6.44 -13.11
CA ASP A 159 1.28 -5.68 -12.06
C ASP A 159 -0.21 -6.04 -11.95
N ALA A 160 -0.85 -6.29 -13.08
CA ALA A 160 -2.19 -6.84 -13.12
C ALA A 160 -2.38 -7.79 -14.30
N VAL A 161 -3.33 -8.72 -14.15
CA VAL A 161 -3.83 -9.64 -15.16
C VAL A 161 -5.31 -9.34 -15.39
N LEU A 162 -5.69 -9.10 -16.63
CA LEU A 162 -7.08 -9.03 -17.08
C LEU A 162 -7.37 -10.33 -17.82
N SER A 163 -8.27 -11.17 -17.33
CA SER A 163 -8.51 -12.50 -17.90
C SER A 163 -9.97 -12.74 -18.18
N ASP A 164 -10.28 -13.27 -19.38
CA ASP A 164 -11.59 -13.88 -19.58
C ASP A 164 -11.76 -15.07 -18.62
N LEU A 165 -12.99 -15.29 -18.22
CA LEU A 165 -13.37 -16.42 -17.39
C LEU A 165 -13.37 -17.74 -18.17
N LEU A 166 -13.94 -17.70 -19.39
CA LEU A 166 -14.14 -18.88 -20.22
C LEU A 166 -13.11 -18.90 -21.36
N MET A 167 -12.09 -19.72 -21.21
CA MET A 167 -11.04 -19.92 -22.21
C MET A 167 -10.73 -21.39 -22.35
N LEU A 168 -10.16 -21.74 -23.49
CA LEU A 168 -9.66 -23.10 -23.77
C LEU A 168 -8.40 -23.39 -22.93
N LYS A 169 -8.17 -24.66 -22.60
CA LYS A 169 -7.04 -25.19 -21.81
C LYS A 169 -7.08 -24.79 -20.33
N VAL A 170 -6.58 -23.60 -19.97
CA VAL A 170 -6.57 -23.07 -18.59
C VAL A 170 -7.60 -21.95 -18.52
N GLY A 171 -8.67 -22.15 -17.76
CA GLY A 171 -9.74 -21.16 -17.58
C GLY A 171 -9.34 -20.03 -16.64
N GLY A 172 -10.07 -18.90 -16.72
CA GLY A 172 -9.78 -17.70 -15.92
C GLY A 172 -9.81 -17.92 -14.40
N MET A 173 -10.65 -18.82 -13.90
CA MET A 173 -10.70 -19.15 -12.48
C MET A 173 -9.48 -19.95 -12.00
N GLU A 174 -8.98 -20.86 -12.81
CA GLU A 174 -7.75 -21.61 -12.54
C GLU A 174 -6.53 -20.70 -12.63
N LEU A 175 -6.50 -19.83 -13.64
CA LEU A 175 -5.46 -18.80 -13.78
C LEU A 175 -5.46 -17.87 -12.55
N LEU A 176 -6.62 -17.37 -12.13
CA LEU A 176 -6.76 -16.54 -10.93
C LEU A 176 -6.15 -17.23 -9.70
N GLN A 177 -6.53 -18.48 -9.44
CA GLN A 177 -6.02 -19.23 -8.29
C GLN A 177 -4.51 -19.37 -8.36
N THR A 178 -3.97 -19.78 -9.52
CA THR A 178 -2.52 -19.96 -9.73
C THR A 178 -1.76 -18.64 -9.56
N VAL A 179 -2.31 -17.54 -10.07
CA VAL A 179 -1.70 -16.21 -9.91
C VAL A 179 -1.69 -15.79 -8.43
N LYS A 180 -2.78 -15.98 -7.71
CA LYS A 180 -2.82 -15.60 -6.28
C LYS A 180 -1.92 -16.46 -5.42
N ASP A 181 -1.73 -17.75 -5.74
CA ASP A 181 -0.85 -18.66 -5.01
C ASP A 181 0.63 -18.38 -5.28
N ARG A 182 1.02 -18.16 -6.54
CA ARG A 182 2.43 -17.99 -6.94
C ARG A 182 2.89 -16.54 -7.03
N TYR A 183 1.99 -15.62 -7.38
CA TYR A 183 2.27 -14.20 -7.61
C TYR A 183 1.30 -13.31 -6.83
N PRO A 184 1.24 -13.39 -5.48
CA PRO A 184 0.22 -12.72 -4.65
C PRO A 184 0.20 -11.20 -4.82
N GLN A 185 1.29 -10.64 -5.35
CA GLN A 185 1.45 -9.21 -5.63
C GLN A 185 0.76 -8.75 -6.92
N THR A 186 0.34 -9.70 -7.77
CA THR A 186 -0.32 -9.40 -9.05
C THR A 186 -1.83 -9.31 -8.83
N GLU A 187 -2.41 -8.17 -9.16
CA GLU A 187 -3.86 -8.03 -9.10
C GLU A 187 -4.53 -8.71 -10.29
N VAL A 188 -5.68 -9.34 -10.07
CA VAL A 188 -6.40 -10.05 -11.13
C VAL A 188 -7.79 -9.47 -11.30
N VAL A 189 -8.15 -9.10 -12.52
CA VAL A 189 -9.49 -8.66 -12.92
C VAL A 189 -10.06 -9.70 -13.86
N ILE A 190 -11.21 -10.26 -13.49
CA ILE A 190 -11.93 -11.20 -14.35
C ILE A 190 -12.89 -10.45 -15.27
N ILE A 191 -12.91 -10.84 -16.53
CA ILE A 191 -13.78 -10.29 -17.56
C ILE A 191 -14.59 -11.45 -18.16
N THR A 192 -15.88 -11.32 -18.40
CA THR A 192 -16.66 -12.41 -18.99
C THR A 192 -17.95 -11.97 -19.66
N GLY A 193 -18.34 -12.67 -20.72
CA GLY A 193 -19.66 -12.56 -21.34
C GLY A 193 -20.77 -13.30 -20.58
N TYR A 194 -20.41 -14.20 -19.67
CA TYR A 194 -21.36 -15.03 -18.90
C TYR A 194 -21.33 -14.68 -17.41
N ALA A 195 -21.60 -13.41 -17.12
CA ALA A 195 -21.61 -12.92 -15.75
C ALA A 195 -22.81 -13.47 -14.96
N THR A 196 -22.52 -14.20 -13.90
CA THR A 196 -23.52 -14.64 -12.91
C THR A 196 -23.12 -14.22 -11.52
N VAL A 197 -24.09 -14.02 -10.62
CA VAL A 197 -23.81 -13.67 -9.22
C VAL A 197 -22.92 -14.71 -8.54
N PRO A 198 -23.17 -16.04 -8.68
CA PRO A 198 -22.30 -17.05 -8.08
C PRO A 198 -20.85 -16.98 -8.58
N SER A 199 -20.62 -16.84 -9.91
CA SER A 199 -19.26 -16.78 -10.46
C SER A 199 -18.51 -15.52 -10.03
N ALA A 200 -19.22 -14.39 -9.90
CA ALA A 200 -18.60 -13.16 -9.40
C ALA A 200 -18.20 -13.29 -7.91
N VAL A 201 -19.07 -13.84 -7.08
CA VAL A 201 -18.79 -14.10 -5.66
C VAL A 201 -17.59 -15.04 -5.51
N GLU A 202 -17.56 -16.15 -6.27
CA GLU A 202 -16.46 -17.10 -6.24
C GLU A 202 -15.15 -16.47 -6.65
N ALA A 203 -15.12 -15.66 -7.72
CA ALA A 203 -13.92 -14.97 -8.16
C ALA A 203 -13.39 -14.01 -7.10
N LEU A 204 -14.26 -13.22 -6.46
CA LEU A 204 -13.88 -12.29 -5.40
C LEU A 204 -13.36 -13.03 -4.15
N GLN A 205 -14.00 -14.15 -3.75
CA GLN A 205 -13.53 -14.99 -2.64
C GLN A 205 -12.17 -15.62 -2.92
N LYS A 206 -11.85 -15.94 -4.17
CA LYS A 206 -10.55 -16.42 -4.61
C LYS A 206 -9.50 -15.29 -4.76
N GLY A 207 -9.85 -14.07 -4.45
CA GLY A 207 -8.93 -12.93 -4.42
C GLY A 207 -8.86 -12.13 -5.72
N ALA A 208 -9.82 -12.25 -6.63
CA ALA A 208 -9.93 -11.32 -7.75
C ALA A 208 -10.14 -9.90 -7.21
N TYR A 209 -9.46 -8.94 -7.82
CA TYR A 209 -9.65 -7.52 -7.48
C TYR A 209 -11.04 -7.04 -7.88
N HIS A 210 -11.46 -7.42 -9.07
CA HIS A 210 -12.78 -7.06 -9.61
C HIS A 210 -13.26 -8.07 -10.66
N TYR A 211 -14.55 -7.96 -10.99
CA TYR A 211 -15.21 -8.80 -11.97
C TYR A 211 -16.03 -7.91 -12.90
N LEU A 212 -15.74 -7.96 -14.21
CA LEU A 212 -16.36 -7.14 -15.25
C LEU A 212 -17.18 -7.99 -16.21
N ALA A 213 -18.39 -7.55 -16.50
CA ALA A 213 -19.25 -8.19 -17.48
C ALA A 213 -19.05 -7.59 -18.89
N LYS A 214 -18.95 -8.45 -19.93
CA LYS A 214 -19.06 -8.01 -21.34
C LYS A 214 -20.54 -7.67 -21.65
N PRO A 215 -20.85 -6.63 -22.45
CA PRO A 215 -19.94 -5.77 -23.20
C PRO A 215 -19.19 -4.78 -22.32
N LEU A 216 -17.88 -4.66 -22.53
CA LEU A 216 -17.01 -3.82 -21.72
C LEU A 216 -17.24 -2.34 -22.01
N LYS A 217 -17.44 -1.57 -20.95
CA LYS A 217 -17.39 -0.11 -20.99
C LYS A 217 -15.96 0.35 -20.77
N ILE A 218 -15.38 1.02 -21.75
CA ILE A 218 -13.97 1.45 -21.73
C ILE A 218 -13.61 2.22 -20.46
N ASP A 219 -14.47 3.14 -20.02
CA ASP A 219 -14.23 3.94 -18.82
C ASP A 219 -14.26 3.11 -17.52
N GLU A 220 -15.04 2.02 -17.52
CA GLU A 220 -15.08 1.10 -16.39
C GLU A 220 -13.80 0.26 -16.33
N VAL A 221 -13.30 -0.23 -17.45
CA VAL A 221 -12.01 -0.93 -17.54
C VAL A 221 -10.88 -0.02 -17.05
N ARG A 222 -10.77 1.21 -17.60
CA ARG A 222 -9.76 2.18 -17.21
C ARG A 222 -9.77 2.45 -15.70
N ARG A 223 -10.96 2.73 -15.14
CA ARG A 223 -11.12 3.00 -13.72
C ARG A 223 -10.73 1.79 -12.88
N THR A 224 -11.17 0.60 -13.23
CA THR A 224 -10.88 -0.64 -12.50
C THR A 224 -9.38 -0.95 -12.49
N VAL A 225 -8.72 -0.88 -13.65
CA VAL A 225 -7.27 -1.10 -13.76
C VAL A 225 -6.51 -0.06 -12.95
N ARG A 226 -6.84 1.22 -13.08
CA ARG A 226 -6.20 2.29 -12.30
C ARG A 226 -6.33 2.03 -10.78
N GLN A 227 -7.51 1.71 -10.31
CA GLN A 227 -7.75 1.43 -8.88
C GLN A 227 -7.00 0.17 -8.39
N ALA A 228 -6.91 -0.88 -9.22
CA ALA A 228 -6.15 -2.09 -8.90
C ALA A 228 -4.66 -1.77 -8.75
N LEU A 229 -4.10 -0.98 -9.68
CA LEU A 229 -2.71 -0.55 -9.65
C LEU A 229 -2.42 0.43 -8.50
N GLU A 230 -3.33 1.35 -8.20
CA GLU A 230 -3.22 2.24 -7.04
C GLU A 230 -3.21 1.45 -5.71
N LYS A 231 -4.06 0.43 -5.58
CA LYS A 231 -4.06 -0.46 -4.41
C LYS A 231 -2.71 -1.16 -4.27
N LYS A 232 -2.19 -1.73 -5.37
CA LYS A 232 -0.88 -2.35 -5.40
C LYS A 232 0.23 -1.35 -5.05
N GLN A 233 0.21 -0.16 -5.62
CA GLN A 233 1.18 0.89 -5.37
C GLN A 233 1.14 1.35 -3.90
N LYS A 234 -0.06 1.48 -3.31
CA LYS A 234 -0.23 1.80 -1.88
C LYS A 234 0.29 0.69 -0.98
N ALA A 235 0.04 -0.58 -1.31
CA ALA A 235 0.53 -1.74 -0.57
C ALA A 235 2.06 -1.90 -0.67
N HIS A 236 2.66 -1.46 -1.77
CA HIS A 236 4.10 -1.57 -2.09
C HIS A 236 4.81 -0.23 -2.08
N ARG A 237 4.20 0.82 -1.52
CA ARG A 237 4.94 2.08 -1.35
C ARG A 237 6.25 1.77 -0.65
N PRO A 238 7.41 2.03 -1.28
CA PRO A 238 8.67 1.78 -0.64
C PRO A 238 8.68 2.54 0.67
N LYS A 239 8.99 1.85 1.77
CA LYS A 239 9.19 2.48 3.08
C LYS A 239 10.06 3.70 2.87
N GLY A 240 9.78 4.78 3.60
CA GLY A 240 10.57 6.01 3.47
C GLY A 240 12.08 5.72 3.44
N PRO A 241 12.89 6.54 2.78
CA PRO A 241 14.33 6.32 2.71
C PRO A 241 14.91 6.23 4.11
N VAL A 242 15.67 5.17 4.37
CA VAL A 242 16.43 5.00 5.62
C VAL A 242 17.89 5.22 5.29
N LEU A 243 18.41 6.38 5.70
CA LEU A 243 19.81 6.76 5.51
C LEU A 243 20.52 6.82 6.86
N CYS A 244 21.62 6.11 7.01
CA CYS A 244 22.45 6.13 8.21
C CYS A 244 23.73 6.91 7.96
N PHE A 245 23.89 8.06 8.64
CA PHE A 245 25.10 8.89 8.56
C PHE A 245 25.99 8.63 9.77
N VAL A 246 27.17 8.07 9.54
CA VAL A 246 28.18 7.77 10.56
C VAL A 246 29.38 8.68 10.39
N GLY A 247 29.91 9.21 11.50
CA GLY A 247 31.10 10.08 11.48
C GLY A 247 31.26 10.88 12.76
N PRO A 248 32.39 11.59 12.95
CA PRO A 248 32.67 12.41 14.13
C PRO A 248 31.65 13.53 14.34
N PRO A 249 31.56 14.11 15.55
CA PRO A 249 30.78 15.31 15.79
C PRO A 249 31.22 16.47 14.89
N GLY A 250 30.29 17.35 14.50
CA GLY A 250 30.62 18.54 13.69
C GLY A 250 30.77 18.31 12.19
N THR A 251 30.69 17.09 11.67
CA THR A 251 30.85 16.77 10.23
C THR A 251 29.62 17.06 9.35
N GLY A 252 28.60 17.73 9.88
CA GLY A 252 27.44 18.16 9.08
C GLY A 252 26.36 17.09 8.86
N LYS A 253 26.34 15.96 9.60
CA LYS A 253 25.34 14.88 9.42
C LYS A 253 23.89 15.35 9.50
N THR A 254 23.59 16.18 10.49
CA THR A 254 22.23 16.71 10.71
C THR A 254 21.84 17.74 9.64
N SER A 255 22.78 18.60 9.22
CA SER A 255 22.52 19.58 8.16
C SER A 255 22.30 18.90 6.82
N LEU A 256 23.05 17.82 6.53
CA LEU A 256 22.87 17.03 5.32
C LEU A 256 21.48 16.38 5.28
N GLY A 257 21.03 15.79 6.40
CA GLY A 257 19.66 15.24 6.50
C GLY A 257 18.58 16.31 6.31
N LYS A 258 18.79 17.53 6.82
CA LYS A 258 17.89 18.66 6.62
C LYS A 258 17.82 19.10 5.16
N SER A 259 18.97 19.19 4.47
CA SER A 259 19.04 19.58 3.05
C SER A 259 18.37 18.54 2.15
N ILE A 260 18.55 17.24 2.42
CA ILE A 260 17.85 16.16 1.71
C ILE A 260 16.32 16.30 1.89
N ALA A 261 15.86 16.48 3.12
CA ALA A 261 14.42 16.64 3.39
C ALA A 261 13.86 17.87 2.65
N SER A 262 14.56 18.99 2.68
CA SER A 262 14.18 20.22 1.96
C SER A 262 14.15 20.02 0.44
N ALA A 263 15.14 19.35 -0.13
CA ALA A 263 15.21 19.08 -1.57
C ALA A 263 14.10 18.14 -2.04
N MET A 264 13.67 17.20 -1.18
CA MET A 264 12.56 16.29 -1.45
C MET A 264 11.18 16.90 -1.15
N GLY A 265 11.08 18.14 -0.68
CA GLY A 265 9.82 18.76 -0.27
C GLY A 265 9.24 18.20 1.05
N ARG A 266 10.07 17.57 1.88
CA ARG A 266 9.65 16.97 3.16
C ARG A 266 9.89 17.89 4.36
N LYS A 267 9.02 17.81 5.35
CA LYS A 267 9.26 18.43 6.66
C LYS A 267 10.38 17.68 7.39
N PHE A 268 11.29 18.45 8.00
CA PHE A 268 12.39 17.90 8.81
C PHE A 268 12.05 18.01 10.30
N ILE A 269 12.09 16.87 11.00
CA ILE A 269 11.92 16.80 12.46
C ILE A 269 13.18 16.14 13.02
N ARG A 270 13.76 16.75 14.05
CA ARG A 270 14.92 16.20 14.76
C ARG A 270 14.49 15.60 16.09
N LEU A 271 14.75 14.32 16.29
CA LEU A 271 14.61 13.62 17.55
C LEU A 271 16.02 13.28 18.10
N ALA A 272 16.38 13.83 19.26
CA ALA A 272 17.65 13.56 19.90
C ALA A 272 17.50 12.42 20.92
N LEU A 273 17.97 11.22 20.56
CA LEU A 273 17.89 10.04 21.44
C LEU A 273 19.01 10.02 22.52
N GLY A 274 20.09 10.80 22.30
CA GLY A 274 21.17 10.90 23.27
C GLY A 274 20.76 11.70 24.52
N GLY A 275 20.79 11.06 25.68
CA GLY A 275 20.40 11.67 26.94
C GLY A 275 19.00 11.29 27.45
N MET A 276 18.21 10.62 26.65
CA MET A 276 16.95 10.01 27.10
C MET A 276 17.23 8.93 28.13
N LYS A 277 16.66 9.06 29.32
CA LYS A 277 16.83 8.13 30.43
C LYS A 277 15.64 7.20 30.62
N ASP A 278 14.49 7.54 30.04
CA ASP A 278 13.25 6.81 30.21
C ASP A 278 12.73 6.30 28.85
N GLU A 279 12.32 5.05 28.82
CA GLU A 279 11.68 4.41 27.68
C GLU A 279 10.34 5.10 27.31
N ALA A 280 9.68 5.70 28.31
CA ALA A 280 8.44 6.46 28.14
C ALA A 280 8.62 7.70 27.24
N GLU A 281 9.81 8.34 27.23
CA GLU A 281 10.09 9.48 26.34
C GLU A 281 10.10 9.09 24.85
N ILE A 282 10.29 7.80 24.55
CA ILE A 282 10.26 7.27 23.17
C ILE A 282 8.86 6.76 22.82
N ARG A 283 8.19 6.14 23.78
CA ARG A 283 6.86 5.52 23.58
C ARG A 283 5.70 6.50 23.77
N GLY A 284 5.95 7.66 24.36
CA GLY A 284 4.92 8.59 24.79
C GLY A 284 4.34 8.22 26.16
N HIS A 285 3.82 9.22 26.85
CA HIS A 285 3.12 9.06 28.13
C HIS A 285 1.66 8.82 27.88
#